data_d02c553941e470d7991e104c99a63475
#
_entry.id   d02c553941e470d7991e104c99a63475
#
_cell.length_a   1.000
_cell.length_b   1.000
_cell.length_c   1.000
_cell.angle_alpha   90.00
_cell.angle_beta   90.00
_cell.angle_gamma   90.00
#
_symmetry.space_group_name_H-M   'P 1'
#
loop_
_entity.id
_entity.type
_entity.pdbx_description
1 polymer ?
#
loop_
_entity_poly.entity_id
_entity_poly.type
_entity_poly.pdbx_seq_one_letter_code
_entity_poly.pdbx_strand_id
1 'polypeptide(L)'
;MKLLKANSATLNLLLIGILYYVLCYLFPITLCDDIVYKFVWTSDNDSFTTPISNIKDIAISQYIHYHVLNGRSIVHFLLQLFDGIIGKGVLNIISSIFFCCLIYMVSNFITTKRNSVLSYTLITLMLFVLMPGFYNEFLLFVGVFNYLWVATATIALVLYIMRHKQSTLNMKTLVVSSLAFWVGWLHEGISVPLSMTLITYCIINHKNIWKHSIFYFTLFYILGTLICICSPGTIHRIGQSDGLLQMIYQKLFLGCVNLTQLRITYIMLILSVITYIQKKNIWKEHFSIYKYFYLTWIFTFIPVFGSGVTESRTVFFTELVAMIISINLLLRLFKMASKKSLLLSIYGINGIILLLYSAVLYYSLLNYQNHRYIIQQLKNPKLSIIEIPQISPIRPLSFILDEYVREPIKFGPFENAQAFVDNNTHVKCIKILYGK
;
A
#
# COMPACT_ATOMS: atom_id res chain seq x y z
N MET A 1 26.69 3.76 25.72
CA MET A 1 26.21 4.65 24.66
C MET A 1 25.65 3.90 23.41
N LYS A 2 26.28 2.81 22.90
CA LYS A 2 25.72 2.02 21.78
C LYS A 2 24.41 1.29 22.14
N LEU A 3 24.32 0.68 23.31
CA LEU A 3 23.11 0.00 23.81
C LEU A 3 21.92 0.96 24.00
N LEU A 4 22.16 2.15 24.55
CA LEU A 4 21.11 3.17 24.74
C LEU A 4 20.56 3.72 23.40
N LYS A 5 21.42 3.79 22.35
CA LYS A 5 20.98 4.20 21.02
C LYS A 5 20.18 3.11 20.28
N ALA A 6 20.56 1.84 20.45
CA ALA A 6 19.79 0.72 19.92
C ALA A 6 18.40 0.65 20.57
N ASN A 7 18.32 0.85 21.87
CA ASN A 7 17.06 0.87 22.62
C ASN A 7 16.14 2.01 22.18
N SER A 8 16.66 3.22 21.93
CA SER A 8 15.83 4.35 21.48
C SER A 8 15.23 4.15 20.09
N ALA A 9 15.95 3.53 19.15
CA ALA A 9 15.43 3.25 17.82
C ALA A 9 14.36 2.16 17.85
N THR A 10 14.58 1.11 18.64
CA THR A 10 13.60 0.04 18.84
C THR A 10 12.34 0.56 19.52
N LEU A 11 12.50 1.41 20.54
CA LEU A 11 11.38 2.04 21.24
C LEU A 11 10.56 2.96 20.29
N ASN A 12 11.23 3.74 19.45
CA ASN A 12 10.57 4.58 18.44
C ASN A 12 9.76 3.73 17.47
N LEU A 13 10.32 2.64 16.94
CA LEU A 13 9.61 1.74 16.03
C LEU A 13 8.42 1.06 16.71
N LEU A 14 8.57 0.65 17.97
CA LEU A 14 7.48 0.09 18.76
C LEU A 14 6.34 1.08 18.95
N LEU A 15 6.68 2.34 19.30
CA LEU A 15 5.69 3.41 19.44
C LEU A 15 4.93 3.65 18.14
N ILE A 16 5.63 3.72 17.02
CA ILE A 16 5.00 3.83 15.68
C ILE A 16 4.02 2.66 15.44
N GLY A 17 4.42 1.44 15.78
CA GLY A 17 3.56 0.26 15.64
C GLY A 17 2.31 0.33 16.52
N ILE A 18 2.43 0.81 17.76
CA ILE A 18 1.29 1.00 18.66
C ILE A 18 0.34 2.07 18.12
N LEU A 19 0.86 3.20 17.66
CA LEU A 19 0.05 4.28 17.07
C LEU A 19 -0.69 3.79 15.82
N TYR A 20 -0.02 3.04 14.95
CA TYR A 20 -0.66 2.42 13.79
C TYR A 20 -1.73 1.40 14.20
N TYR A 21 -1.47 0.54 15.19
CA TYR A 21 -2.45 -0.40 15.71
C TYR A 21 -3.72 0.29 16.21
N VAL A 22 -3.59 1.42 16.91
CA VAL A 22 -4.73 2.20 17.40
C VAL A 22 -5.60 2.71 16.24
N LEU A 23 -4.98 3.21 15.17
CA LEU A 23 -5.72 3.61 13.96
C LEU A 23 -6.45 2.42 13.32
N CYS A 24 -5.76 1.28 13.15
CA CYS A 24 -6.39 0.06 12.62
C CYS A 24 -7.56 -0.41 13.48
N TYR A 25 -7.45 -0.31 14.82
CA TYR A 25 -8.51 -0.70 15.73
C TYR A 25 -9.76 0.17 15.57
N LEU A 26 -9.57 1.47 15.42
CA LEU A 26 -10.67 2.43 15.24
C LEU A 26 -11.30 2.38 13.85
N PHE A 27 -10.61 1.76 12.90
CA PHE A 27 -11.09 1.69 11.54
C PHE A 27 -12.15 0.60 11.38
N PRO A 28 -13.37 0.89 10.88
CA PRO A 28 -14.43 -0.10 10.76
C PRO A 28 -14.22 -1.07 9.57
N ILE A 29 -14.77 -2.28 9.64
CA ILE A 29 -14.73 -3.30 8.56
C ILE A 29 -15.85 -3.12 7.53
N THR A 30 -16.77 -2.22 7.75
CA THR A 30 -18.01 -2.09 6.97
C THR A 30 -17.87 -1.11 5.82
N LEU A 31 -16.68 -1.00 5.24
CA LEU A 31 -16.39 -0.01 4.23
C LEU A 31 -16.10 -0.64 2.88
N CYS A 32 -16.72 -0.11 1.84
CA CYS A 32 -16.39 -0.39 0.45
C CYS A 32 -16.24 -1.91 0.16
N ASP A 33 -15.18 -2.28 -0.51
CA ASP A 33 -14.86 -3.64 -0.90
C ASP A 33 -14.71 -4.61 0.29
N ASP A 34 -14.44 -4.13 1.51
CA ASP A 34 -14.28 -4.98 2.69
C ASP A 34 -15.53 -5.82 2.98
N ILE A 35 -16.72 -5.29 2.70
CA ILE A 35 -17.99 -6.03 2.88
C ILE A 35 -18.09 -7.19 1.90
N VAL A 36 -17.74 -6.93 0.64
CA VAL A 36 -17.86 -7.88 -0.47
C VAL A 36 -17.01 -9.13 -0.22
N TYR A 37 -15.81 -8.95 0.32
CA TYR A 37 -14.89 -10.06 0.58
C TYR A 37 -15.29 -10.97 1.75
N LYS A 38 -16.31 -10.63 2.52
CA LYS A 38 -16.92 -11.55 3.51
C LYS A 38 -17.73 -12.66 2.90
N PHE A 39 -18.06 -12.52 1.61
CA PHE A 39 -18.94 -13.45 0.90
C PHE A 39 -18.17 -14.23 -0.17
N VAL A 40 -18.72 -15.37 -0.55
CA VAL A 40 -18.24 -16.16 -1.67
C VAL A 40 -18.57 -15.40 -2.97
N TRP A 41 -17.58 -15.17 -3.80
CA TRP A 41 -17.79 -14.60 -5.12
C TRP A 41 -18.61 -15.52 -6.00
N THR A 42 -19.54 -14.95 -6.76
CA THR A 42 -20.36 -15.66 -7.74
C THR A 42 -20.04 -15.16 -9.15
N SER A 43 -20.40 -15.92 -10.17
CA SER A 43 -20.21 -15.53 -11.58
C SER A 43 -21.02 -14.28 -11.96
N ASP A 44 -22.15 -14.10 -11.32
CA ASP A 44 -22.99 -12.91 -11.43
C ASP A 44 -22.58 -11.95 -10.32
N ASN A 45 -21.87 -10.91 -10.63
CA ASN A 45 -21.27 -9.95 -9.69
C ASN A 45 -22.23 -9.37 -8.61
N ASP A 46 -23.50 -9.76 -8.59
CA ASP A 46 -24.58 -9.07 -7.89
C ASP A 46 -25.15 -9.82 -6.67
N SER A 47 -24.75 -11.07 -6.40
CA SER A 47 -25.33 -11.84 -5.30
C SER A 47 -24.31 -12.28 -4.24
N PHE A 48 -23.89 -11.35 -3.41
CA PHE A 48 -23.10 -11.65 -2.19
C PHE A 48 -24.00 -12.17 -1.07
N THR A 49 -24.50 -13.41 -1.20
CA THR A 49 -25.47 -14.00 -0.29
C THR A 49 -24.88 -15.05 0.65
N THR A 50 -23.79 -15.72 0.25
CA THR A 50 -23.20 -16.82 1.01
C THR A 50 -21.95 -16.34 1.75
N PRO A 51 -21.99 -16.18 3.10
CA PRO A 51 -20.83 -15.80 3.88
C PRO A 51 -19.73 -16.87 3.82
N ILE A 52 -18.47 -16.44 3.83
CA ILE A 52 -17.33 -17.34 3.94
C ILE A 52 -17.27 -17.91 5.35
N SER A 53 -17.28 -19.24 5.44
CA SER A 53 -17.25 -19.97 6.71
C SER A 53 -16.08 -20.94 6.85
N ASN A 54 -15.44 -21.31 5.74
CA ASN A 54 -14.35 -22.27 5.73
C ASN A 54 -13.40 -22.06 4.52
N ILE A 55 -12.27 -22.77 4.51
CA ILE A 55 -11.24 -22.67 3.48
C ILE A 55 -11.75 -23.09 2.09
N LYS A 56 -12.72 -24.02 2.01
CA LYS A 56 -13.29 -24.45 0.74
C LYS A 56 -14.08 -23.32 0.08
N ASP A 57 -14.84 -22.56 0.89
CA ASP A 57 -15.56 -21.38 0.41
C ASP A 57 -14.60 -20.36 -0.20
N ILE A 58 -13.45 -20.13 0.48
CA ILE A 58 -12.39 -19.23 -0.02
C ILE A 58 -11.82 -19.77 -1.34
N ALA A 59 -11.53 -21.06 -1.44
CA ALA A 59 -10.95 -21.64 -2.64
C ALA A 59 -11.92 -21.51 -3.85
N ILE A 60 -13.20 -21.75 -3.66
CA ILE A 60 -14.26 -21.56 -4.69
C ILE A 60 -14.33 -20.09 -5.06
N SER A 61 -14.40 -19.21 -4.09
CA SER A 61 -14.46 -17.77 -4.28
C SER A 61 -13.24 -17.26 -5.10
N GLN A 62 -12.03 -17.69 -4.74
CA GLN A 62 -10.82 -17.28 -5.46
C GLN A 62 -10.72 -17.85 -6.86
N TYR A 63 -11.22 -19.06 -7.10
CA TYR A 63 -11.31 -19.60 -8.44
C TYR A 63 -12.20 -18.72 -9.33
N ILE A 64 -13.38 -18.35 -8.87
CA ILE A 64 -14.31 -17.47 -9.61
C ILE A 64 -13.67 -16.08 -9.79
N HIS A 65 -13.15 -15.49 -8.73
CA HIS A 65 -12.52 -14.18 -8.75
C HIS A 65 -11.35 -14.09 -9.75
N TYR A 66 -10.53 -15.14 -9.85
CA TYR A 66 -9.43 -15.23 -10.81
C TYR A 66 -9.92 -15.19 -12.27
N HIS A 67 -11.06 -15.83 -12.54
CA HIS A 67 -11.62 -15.89 -13.89
C HIS A 67 -12.44 -14.66 -14.28
N VAL A 68 -13.07 -14.01 -13.30
CA VAL A 68 -13.99 -12.89 -13.55
C VAL A 68 -13.33 -11.52 -13.34
N LEU A 69 -12.46 -11.38 -12.31
CA LEU A 69 -12.00 -10.06 -11.90
C LEU A 69 -10.50 -9.82 -12.11
N ASN A 70 -9.61 -10.52 -11.40
CA ASN A 70 -8.17 -10.32 -11.53
C ASN A 70 -7.34 -11.47 -10.95
N GLY A 71 -6.02 -11.45 -11.24
CA GLY A 71 -5.09 -12.52 -10.89
C GLY A 71 -4.48 -12.48 -9.49
N ARG A 72 -4.91 -11.58 -8.58
CA ARG A 72 -4.34 -11.43 -7.22
C ARG A 72 -4.82 -12.50 -6.23
N SER A 73 -4.95 -13.74 -6.66
CA SER A 73 -5.60 -14.80 -5.88
C SER A 73 -4.99 -15.02 -4.50
N ILE A 74 -3.66 -14.89 -4.34
CA ILE A 74 -2.99 -15.09 -3.05
C ILE A 74 -3.40 -14.00 -2.06
N VAL A 75 -3.39 -12.75 -2.50
CA VAL A 75 -3.74 -11.60 -1.68
C VAL A 75 -5.20 -11.68 -1.24
N HIS A 76 -6.09 -11.99 -2.17
CA HIS A 76 -7.52 -12.09 -1.88
C HIS A 76 -7.88 -13.35 -1.11
N PHE A 77 -7.12 -14.44 -1.26
CA PHE A 77 -7.26 -15.61 -0.38
C PHE A 77 -6.96 -15.24 1.08
N LEU A 78 -5.84 -14.56 1.32
CA LEU A 78 -5.49 -14.09 2.68
C LEU A 78 -6.53 -13.08 3.19
N LEU A 79 -6.97 -12.16 2.35
CA LEU A 79 -8.02 -11.21 2.68
C LEU A 79 -9.28 -11.92 3.18
N GLN A 80 -9.81 -12.86 2.41
CA GLN A 80 -11.01 -13.62 2.79
C GLN A 80 -10.79 -14.52 4.01
N LEU A 81 -9.57 -15.06 4.19
CA LEU A 81 -9.22 -15.85 5.37
C LEU A 81 -9.33 -15.02 6.65
N PHE A 82 -8.82 -13.80 6.62
CA PHE A 82 -8.89 -12.91 7.79
C PHE A 82 -10.28 -12.30 7.96
N ASP A 83 -10.95 -11.91 6.90
CA ASP A 83 -12.25 -11.26 6.99
C ASP A 83 -13.38 -12.24 7.36
N GLY A 84 -13.35 -13.45 6.79
CA GLY A 84 -14.39 -14.47 7.02
C GLY A 84 -14.13 -15.38 8.23
N ILE A 85 -12.85 -15.71 8.54
CA ILE A 85 -12.54 -16.79 9.49
C ILE A 85 -11.77 -16.30 10.72
N ILE A 86 -10.63 -15.59 10.52
CA ILE A 86 -9.70 -15.26 11.62
C ILE A 86 -10.16 -14.01 12.39
N GLY A 87 -10.60 -12.99 11.67
CA GLY A 87 -11.10 -11.74 12.23
C GLY A 87 -10.08 -10.61 12.32
N LYS A 88 -10.62 -9.40 12.39
CA LYS A 88 -9.88 -8.13 12.34
C LYS A 88 -8.90 -7.93 13.48
N GLY A 89 -9.19 -8.43 14.68
CA GLY A 89 -8.30 -8.24 15.84
C GLY A 89 -6.91 -8.81 15.59
N VAL A 90 -6.82 -10.01 15.07
CA VAL A 90 -5.55 -10.68 14.71
C VAL A 90 -4.88 -9.95 13.53
N LEU A 91 -5.66 -9.55 12.51
CA LEU A 91 -5.13 -8.78 11.38
C LEU A 91 -4.47 -7.48 11.85
N ASN A 92 -5.10 -6.72 12.73
CA ASN A 92 -4.56 -5.45 13.22
C ASN A 92 -3.18 -5.63 13.87
N ILE A 93 -3.00 -6.69 14.66
CA ILE A 93 -1.71 -7.02 15.30
C ILE A 93 -0.66 -7.34 14.23
N ILE A 94 -0.98 -8.26 13.32
CA ILE A 94 -0.05 -8.70 12.29
C ILE A 94 0.30 -7.53 11.36
N SER A 95 -0.68 -6.72 10.95
CA SER A 95 -0.45 -5.57 10.08
C SER A 95 0.39 -4.49 10.76
N SER A 96 0.28 -4.33 12.08
CA SER A 96 1.16 -3.43 12.84
C SER A 96 2.61 -3.91 12.84
N ILE A 97 2.83 -5.22 12.90
CA ILE A 97 4.16 -5.82 12.74
C ILE A 97 4.66 -5.60 11.31
N PHE A 98 3.84 -5.83 10.29
CA PHE A 98 4.20 -5.58 8.88
C PHE A 98 4.54 -4.11 8.63
N PHE A 99 3.79 -3.17 9.20
CA PHE A 99 4.08 -1.74 9.10
C PHE A 99 5.44 -1.38 9.72
N CYS A 100 5.74 -1.90 10.91
CA CYS A 100 7.05 -1.74 11.53
C CYS A 100 8.16 -2.39 10.68
N CYS A 101 7.92 -3.60 10.14
CA CYS A 101 8.85 -4.29 9.26
C CYS A 101 9.10 -3.49 7.98
N LEU A 102 8.08 -2.90 7.36
CA LEU A 102 8.23 -2.04 6.19
C LEU A 102 9.16 -0.86 6.49
N ILE A 103 8.89 -0.12 7.58
CA ILE A 103 9.70 1.03 7.99
C ILE A 103 11.16 0.59 8.26
N TYR A 104 11.35 -0.49 9.01
CA TYR A 104 12.67 -1.05 9.29
C TYR A 104 13.40 -1.44 8.02
N MET A 105 12.75 -2.16 7.10
CA MET A 105 13.36 -2.63 5.86
C MET A 105 13.65 -1.48 4.89
N VAL A 106 12.75 -0.52 4.74
CA VAL A 106 13.01 0.71 3.96
C VAL A 106 14.23 1.45 4.51
N SER A 107 14.37 1.52 5.83
CA SER A 107 15.54 2.15 6.45
C SER A 107 16.87 1.45 6.13
N ASN A 108 16.84 0.14 5.79
CA ASN A 108 18.05 -0.59 5.38
C ASN A 108 18.57 -0.22 3.98
N PHE A 109 17.75 0.43 3.14
CA PHE A 109 18.23 1.01 1.88
C PHE A 109 18.98 2.33 2.11
N ILE A 110 18.93 2.89 3.32
CA ILE A 110 19.57 4.15 3.65
C ILE A 110 21.04 3.88 3.98
N THR A 111 21.93 4.41 3.15
CA THR A 111 23.38 4.16 3.27
C THR A 111 24.04 4.90 4.43
N THR A 112 23.37 5.88 5.02
CA THR A 112 23.90 6.68 6.12
C THR A 112 23.40 6.16 7.47
N LYS A 113 24.03 5.15 8.03
CA LYS A 113 23.66 4.49 9.33
C LYS A 113 23.70 5.40 10.58
N ARG A 114 23.79 6.73 10.43
CA ARG A 114 24.13 7.60 11.57
C ARG A 114 23.00 7.83 12.56
N ASN A 115 21.72 7.67 12.15
CA ASN A 115 20.60 7.85 13.08
C ASN A 115 19.35 7.10 12.61
N SER A 116 19.13 5.89 13.13
CA SER A 116 17.95 5.08 12.81
C SER A 116 16.63 5.74 13.23
N VAL A 117 16.62 6.51 14.33
CA VAL A 117 15.44 7.25 14.78
C VAL A 117 15.01 8.27 13.73
N LEU A 118 15.95 9.09 13.21
CA LEU A 118 15.64 10.05 12.14
C LEU A 118 15.09 9.35 10.88
N SER A 119 15.69 8.23 10.51
CA SER A 119 15.23 7.48 9.35
C SER A 119 13.80 6.96 9.53
N TYR A 120 13.49 6.37 10.68
CA TYR A 120 12.13 5.88 10.97
C TYR A 120 11.11 7.02 11.01
N THR A 121 11.48 8.14 11.66
CA THR A 121 10.64 9.34 11.72
C THR A 121 10.35 9.91 10.33
N LEU A 122 11.37 10.04 9.46
CA LEU A 122 11.17 10.53 8.08
C LEU A 122 10.33 9.57 7.23
N ILE A 123 10.56 8.27 7.33
CA ILE A 123 9.75 7.27 6.63
C ILE A 123 8.30 7.36 7.09
N THR A 124 8.08 7.41 8.42
CA THR A 124 6.73 7.53 8.99
C THR A 124 6.04 8.81 8.54
N LEU A 125 6.75 9.95 8.55
CA LEU A 125 6.20 11.22 8.07
C LEU A 125 5.78 11.11 6.59
N MET A 126 6.66 10.58 5.74
CA MET A 126 6.36 10.46 4.31
C MET A 126 5.21 9.50 4.05
N LEU A 127 5.14 8.36 4.75
CA LEU A 127 4.03 7.42 4.63
C LEU A 127 2.71 8.05 5.12
N PHE A 128 2.72 8.65 6.31
CA PHE A 128 1.50 9.10 6.97
C PHE A 128 0.94 10.42 6.40
N VAL A 129 1.81 11.34 5.94
CA VAL A 129 1.42 12.70 5.53
C VAL A 129 1.44 12.87 4.02
N LEU A 130 2.45 12.30 3.37
CA LEU A 130 2.70 12.55 1.95
C LEU A 130 2.23 11.42 1.03
N MET A 131 2.14 10.18 1.54
CA MET A 131 1.62 9.07 0.74
C MET A 131 0.15 9.34 0.40
N PRO A 132 -0.21 9.49 -0.89
CA PRO A 132 -1.60 9.66 -1.28
C PRO A 132 -2.36 8.36 -0.98
N GLY A 133 -3.51 8.46 -0.34
CA GLY A 133 -4.33 7.30 -0.06
C GLY A 133 -3.86 6.45 1.13
N PHE A 134 -3.11 7.01 2.09
CA PHE A 134 -2.68 6.25 3.27
C PHE A 134 -3.82 5.47 3.94
N TYR A 135 -4.99 6.07 4.02
CA TYR A 135 -6.21 5.43 4.51
C TYR A 135 -6.55 4.16 3.70
N ASN A 136 -6.61 4.28 2.37
CA ASN A 136 -7.00 3.18 1.48
C ASN A 136 -5.98 2.05 1.45
N GLU A 137 -4.71 2.35 1.66
CA GLU A 137 -3.59 1.43 1.46
C GLU A 137 -3.14 0.76 2.76
N PHE A 138 -3.30 1.46 3.88
CA PHE A 138 -2.77 1.02 5.17
C PHE A 138 -3.84 0.76 6.24
N LEU A 139 -5.08 1.27 6.09
CA LEU A 139 -6.12 1.10 7.10
C LEU A 139 -7.33 0.32 6.59
N LEU A 140 -7.72 0.49 5.32
CA LEU A 140 -8.78 -0.29 4.69
C LEU A 140 -8.36 -1.77 4.64
N PHE A 141 -9.24 -2.68 5.00
CA PHE A 141 -8.94 -4.11 5.12
C PHE A 141 -8.38 -4.68 3.79
N VAL A 142 -9.06 -4.42 2.69
CA VAL A 142 -8.60 -4.78 1.33
C VAL A 142 -7.26 -4.11 1.00
N GLY A 143 -7.07 -2.86 1.38
CA GLY A 143 -5.85 -2.10 1.12
C GLY A 143 -4.64 -2.65 1.84
N VAL A 144 -4.79 -3.02 3.11
CA VAL A 144 -3.71 -3.61 3.93
C VAL A 144 -3.09 -4.82 3.23
N PHE A 145 -3.91 -5.73 2.68
CA PHE A 145 -3.40 -6.90 1.98
C PHE A 145 -2.79 -6.54 0.62
N ASN A 146 -3.46 -5.71 -0.17
CA ASN A 146 -3.02 -5.37 -1.53
C ASN A 146 -1.79 -4.46 -1.56
N TYR A 147 -1.55 -3.66 -0.51
CA TYR A 147 -0.47 -2.65 -0.51
C TYR A 147 0.53 -2.85 0.62
N LEU A 148 0.13 -2.82 1.90
CA LEU A 148 1.08 -2.93 3.01
C LEU A 148 1.80 -4.28 3.01
N TRP A 149 1.05 -5.39 2.95
CA TRP A 149 1.65 -6.73 3.02
C TRP A 149 2.47 -7.03 1.77
N VAL A 150 1.96 -6.67 0.59
CA VAL A 150 2.69 -6.85 -0.68
C VAL A 150 3.95 -6.01 -0.73
N ALA A 151 3.88 -4.72 -0.35
CA ALA A 151 5.06 -3.86 -0.29
C ALA A 151 6.11 -4.41 0.67
N THR A 152 5.69 -4.87 1.85
CA THR A 152 6.58 -5.45 2.86
C THR A 152 7.28 -6.70 2.33
N ALA A 153 6.54 -7.63 1.71
CA ALA A 153 7.09 -8.84 1.11
C ALA A 153 8.05 -8.51 -0.06
N THR A 154 7.67 -7.56 -0.92
CA THR A 154 8.48 -7.12 -2.06
C THR A 154 9.79 -6.48 -1.59
N ILE A 155 9.73 -5.57 -0.62
CA ILE A 155 10.91 -4.90 -0.06
C ILE A 155 11.84 -5.92 0.64
N ALA A 156 11.29 -6.90 1.35
CA ALA A 156 12.07 -7.99 1.94
C ALA A 156 12.82 -8.80 0.86
N LEU A 157 12.13 -9.16 -0.22
CA LEU A 157 12.72 -9.86 -1.35
C LEU A 157 13.81 -9.04 -2.02
N VAL A 158 13.57 -7.76 -2.30
CA VAL A 158 14.57 -6.86 -2.91
C VAL A 158 15.81 -6.73 -2.03
N LEU A 159 15.66 -6.58 -0.70
CA LEU A 159 16.79 -6.54 0.23
C LEU A 159 17.58 -7.85 0.20
N TYR A 160 16.89 -8.99 0.14
CA TYR A 160 17.56 -10.28 0.05
C TYR A 160 18.33 -10.42 -1.27
N ILE A 161 17.71 -10.07 -2.40
CA ILE A 161 18.33 -10.10 -3.72
C ILE A 161 19.58 -9.22 -3.75
N MET A 162 19.49 -7.98 -3.25
CA MET A 162 20.63 -7.05 -3.24
C MET A 162 21.85 -7.60 -2.48
N ARG A 163 21.62 -8.39 -1.42
CA ARG A 163 22.69 -9.02 -0.62
C ARG A 163 23.27 -10.27 -1.26
N HIS A 164 22.49 -11.00 -2.05
CA HIS A 164 22.84 -12.33 -2.56
C HIS A 164 22.89 -12.44 -4.10
N LYS A 165 22.76 -11.32 -4.82
CA LYS A 165 22.66 -11.29 -6.29
C LYS A 165 23.79 -12.01 -7.04
N GLN A 166 24.99 -12.05 -6.46
CA GLN A 166 26.18 -12.68 -7.04
C GLN A 166 26.47 -14.05 -6.44
N SER A 167 25.65 -14.57 -5.52
CA SER A 167 25.85 -15.91 -4.97
C SER A 167 25.59 -16.96 -6.05
N THR A 168 26.30 -18.11 -5.94
CA THR A 168 26.06 -19.26 -6.80
C THR A 168 24.74 -19.94 -6.44
N LEU A 169 24.19 -20.69 -7.39
CA LEU A 169 22.98 -21.48 -7.17
C LEU A 169 23.27 -22.56 -6.11
N ASN A 170 22.47 -22.57 -5.07
CA ASN A 170 22.45 -23.58 -4.02
C ASN A 170 21.01 -23.79 -3.52
N MET A 171 20.80 -24.77 -2.64
CA MET A 171 19.45 -25.11 -2.12
C MET A 171 18.74 -23.90 -1.49
N LYS A 172 19.46 -23.08 -0.71
CA LYS A 172 18.92 -21.86 -0.11
C LYS A 172 18.45 -20.86 -1.17
N THR A 173 19.25 -20.69 -2.22
CA THR A 173 18.89 -19.82 -3.35
C THR A 173 17.65 -20.33 -4.07
N LEU A 174 17.53 -21.64 -4.26
CA LEU A 174 16.34 -22.24 -4.90
C LEU A 174 15.08 -22.00 -4.08
N VAL A 175 15.14 -22.21 -2.75
CA VAL A 175 14.01 -21.95 -1.84
C VAL A 175 13.59 -20.47 -1.91
N VAL A 176 14.54 -19.52 -1.87
CA VAL A 176 14.19 -18.10 -1.95
C VAL A 176 13.72 -17.73 -3.35
N SER A 177 14.20 -18.40 -4.42
CA SER A 177 13.65 -18.20 -5.77
C SER A 177 12.19 -18.67 -5.85
N SER A 178 11.83 -19.77 -5.18
CA SER A 178 10.42 -20.17 -5.10
C SER A 178 9.57 -19.14 -4.36
N LEU A 179 10.08 -18.50 -3.30
CA LEU A 179 9.39 -17.38 -2.64
C LEU A 179 9.26 -16.16 -3.58
N ALA A 180 10.24 -15.91 -4.45
CA ALA A 180 10.15 -14.85 -5.45
C ALA A 180 8.98 -15.06 -6.42
N PHE A 181 8.67 -16.30 -6.77
CA PHE A 181 7.48 -16.63 -7.56
C PHE A 181 6.19 -16.17 -6.87
N TRP A 182 6.02 -16.50 -5.60
CA TRP A 182 4.83 -16.10 -4.84
C TRP A 182 4.73 -14.59 -4.69
N VAL A 183 5.84 -13.89 -4.43
CA VAL A 183 5.86 -12.42 -4.33
C VAL A 183 5.54 -11.77 -5.68
N GLY A 184 6.02 -12.30 -6.80
CA GLY A 184 5.69 -11.84 -8.14
C GLY A 184 4.19 -11.99 -8.48
N TRP A 185 3.51 -12.97 -7.88
CA TRP A 185 2.08 -13.20 -8.11
C TRP A 185 1.15 -12.33 -7.24
N LEU A 186 1.69 -11.56 -6.29
CA LEU A 186 0.84 -10.83 -5.32
C LEU A 186 0.03 -9.69 -5.96
N HIS A 187 0.68 -8.79 -6.75
CA HIS A 187 0.04 -7.57 -7.24
C HIS A 187 0.74 -7.02 -8.49
N GLU A 188 0.02 -6.92 -9.59
CA GLU A 188 0.56 -6.48 -10.89
C GLU A 188 1.16 -5.06 -10.87
N GLY A 189 0.55 -4.11 -10.14
CA GLY A 189 1.04 -2.74 -10.02
C GLY A 189 2.44 -2.62 -9.40
N ILE A 190 2.87 -3.63 -8.65
CA ILE A 190 4.18 -3.70 -8.00
C ILE A 190 5.10 -4.66 -8.77
N SER A 191 4.56 -5.80 -9.19
CA SER A 191 5.36 -6.86 -9.78
C SER A 191 5.83 -6.55 -11.20
N VAL A 192 5.04 -5.87 -12.02
CA VAL A 192 5.43 -5.50 -13.39
C VAL A 192 6.65 -4.57 -13.41
N PRO A 193 6.65 -3.41 -12.71
CA PRO A 193 7.82 -2.53 -12.68
C PRO A 193 9.09 -3.20 -12.17
N LEU A 194 8.97 -3.99 -11.11
CA LEU A 194 10.11 -4.69 -10.56
C LEU A 194 10.63 -5.79 -11.50
N SER A 195 9.75 -6.54 -12.17
CA SER A 195 10.14 -7.50 -13.21
C SER A 195 10.96 -6.84 -14.32
N MET A 196 10.50 -5.70 -14.82
CA MET A 196 11.22 -4.95 -15.86
C MET A 196 12.60 -4.47 -15.38
N THR A 197 12.69 -4.03 -14.13
CA THR A 197 13.97 -3.64 -13.52
C THR A 197 14.92 -4.83 -13.41
N LEU A 198 14.42 -5.98 -12.95
CA LEU A 198 15.21 -7.20 -12.83
C LEU A 198 15.68 -7.74 -14.19
N ILE A 199 14.81 -7.72 -15.21
CA ILE A 199 15.16 -8.05 -16.60
C ILE A 199 16.27 -7.13 -17.09
N THR A 200 16.10 -5.83 -16.93
CA THR A 200 17.11 -4.83 -17.35
C THR A 200 18.44 -5.05 -16.64
N TYR A 201 18.41 -5.37 -15.33
CA TYR A 201 19.61 -5.74 -14.59
C TYR A 201 20.29 -6.97 -15.20
N CYS A 202 19.54 -8.03 -15.51
CA CYS A 202 20.08 -9.25 -16.10
C CYS A 202 20.65 -9.01 -17.50
N ILE A 203 20.02 -8.18 -18.33
CA ILE A 203 20.51 -7.82 -19.67
C ILE A 203 21.84 -7.05 -19.58
N ILE A 204 21.91 -6.04 -18.71
CA ILE A 204 23.14 -5.22 -18.55
C ILE A 204 24.30 -6.08 -18.01
N ASN A 205 24.01 -7.06 -17.14
CA ASN A 205 25.03 -7.91 -16.52
C ASN A 205 25.04 -9.32 -17.13
N HIS A 206 24.77 -9.46 -18.41
CA HIS A 206 24.53 -10.74 -19.12
C HIS A 206 25.69 -11.77 -19.05
N LYS A 207 26.91 -11.33 -18.83
CA LYS A 207 28.08 -12.25 -18.81
C LYS A 207 27.96 -13.27 -17.68
N ASN A 208 27.71 -14.53 -18.04
CA ASN A 208 27.53 -15.64 -17.11
C ASN A 208 26.41 -15.46 -16.07
N ILE A 209 25.38 -14.65 -16.38
CA ILE A 209 24.32 -14.30 -15.43
C ILE A 209 23.59 -15.54 -14.88
N TRP A 210 23.46 -16.62 -15.69
CA TRP A 210 22.84 -17.90 -15.27
C TRP A 210 23.58 -18.62 -14.14
N LYS A 211 24.85 -18.26 -13.86
CA LYS A 211 25.63 -18.79 -12.74
C LYS A 211 25.26 -18.09 -11.42
N HIS A 212 24.58 -16.96 -11.49
CA HIS A 212 24.24 -16.13 -10.34
C HIS A 212 22.77 -16.30 -9.92
N SER A 213 22.53 -16.25 -8.64
CA SER A 213 21.19 -16.38 -8.04
C SER A 213 20.20 -15.34 -8.52
N ILE A 214 20.67 -14.17 -8.92
CA ILE A 214 19.80 -13.10 -9.47
C ILE A 214 19.01 -13.57 -10.70
N PHE A 215 19.59 -14.42 -11.56
CA PHE A 215 18.89 -14.96 -12.71
C PHE A 215 17.66 -15.78 -12.29
N TYR A 216 17.82 -16.66 -11.33
CA TYR A 216 16.74 -17.53 -10.84
C TYR A 216 15.67 -16.73 -10.10
N PHE A 217 16.08 -15.76 -9.25
CA PHE A 217 15.12 -14.84 -8.63
C PHE A 217 14.28 -14.11 -9.67
N THR A 218 14.94 -13.58 -10.72
CA THR A 218 14.27 -12.89 -11.81
C THR A 218 13.31 -13.80 -12.56
N LEU A 219 13.76 -15.00 -12.94
CA LEU A 219 12.94 -15.98 -13.65
C LEU A 219 11.66 -16.33 -12.87
N PHE A 220 11.82 -16.75 -11.61
CA PHE A 220 10.69 -17.14 -10.78
C PHE A 220 9.76 -15.96 -10.48
N TYR A 221 10.32 -14.77 -10.25
CA TYR A 221 9.50 -13.56 -10.03
C TYR A 221 8.65 -13.22 -11.26
N ILE A 222 9.23 -13.29 -12.47
CA ILE A 222 8.51 -13.06 -13.73
C ILE A 222 7.42 -14.11 -13.93
N LEU A 223 7.68 -15.38 -13.65
CA LEU A 223 6.65 -16.43 -13.75
C LEU A 223 5.45 -16.13 -12.86
N GLY A 224 5.68 -15.71 -11.61
CA GLY A 224 4.61 -15.27 -10.73
C GLY A 224 3.86 -14.04 -11.26
N THR A 225 4.59 -13.04 -11.76
CA THR A 225 4.01 -11.84 -12.38
C THR A 225 3.14 -12.20 -13.58
N LEU A 226 3.58 -13.12 -14.45
CA LEU A 226 2.81 -13.55 -15.61
C LEU A 226 1.50 -14.23 -15.20
N ILE A 227 1.48 -15.07 -14.17
CA ILE A 227 0.23 -15.67 -13.67
C ILE A 227 -0.73 -14.58 -13.20
N CYS A 228 -0.23 -13.54 -12.53
CA CYS A 228 -1.06 -12.44 -12.07
C CYS A 228 -1.69 -11.65 -13.23
N ILE A 229 -0.89 -11.25 -14.23
CA ILE A 229 -1.36 -10.38 -15.32
C ILE A 229 -2.12 -11.13 -16.40
N CYS A 230 -1.82 -12.41 -16.63
CA CYS A 230 -2.46 -13.25 -17.64
C CYS A 230 -3.71 -13.97 -17.12
N SER A 231 -4.26 -13.59 -15.98
CA SER A 231 -5.50 -14.17 -15.48
C SER A 231 -6.66 -13.88 -16.44
N PRO A 232 -7.58 -14.83 -16.66
CA PRO A 232 -8.75 -14.62 -17.54
C PRO A 232 -9.54 -13.36 -17.18
N GLY A 233 -9.76 -13.09 -15.88
CA GLY A 233 -10.45 -11.89 -15.42
C GLY A 233 -9.73 -10.59 -15.78
N THR A 234 -8.39 -10.55 -15.70
CA THR A 234 -7.62 -9.38 -16.15
C THR A 234 -7.74 -9.17 -17.66
N ILE A 235 -7.64 -10.25 -18.45
CA ILE A 235 -7.77 -10.19 -19.92
C ILE A 235 -9.18 -9.76 -20.33
N HIS A 236 -10.21 -10.31 -19.69
CA HIS A 236 -11.60 -9.95 -19.95
C HIS A 236 -11.86 -8.46 -19.74
N ARG A 237 -11.37 -7.88 -18.63
CA ARG A 237 -11.51 -6.44 -18.35
C ARG A 237 -10.80 -5.54 -19.38
N ILE A 238 -9.70 -6.00 -19.96
CA ILE A 238 -9.02 -5.25 -21.02
C ILE A 238 -9.86 -5.26 -22.31
N GLY A 239 -10.55 -6.36 -22.60
CA GLY A 239 -11.36 -6.54 -23.80
C GLY A 239 -12.73 -5.82 -23.82
N GLN A 240 -13.19 -5.29 -22.69
CA GLN A 240 -14.52 -4.64 -22.58
C GLN A 240 -14.57 -3.18 -23.11
N SER A 241 -13.49 -2.65 -23.67
CA SER A 241 -13.45 -1.28 -24.19
C SER A 241 -14.03 -1.16 -25.60
N ASP A 242 -14.76 -0.06 -25.87
CA ASP A 242 -15.45 0.25 -27.15
C ASP A 242 -14.51 0.53 -28.34
N GLY A 243 -13.28 0.06 -28.31
CA GLY A 243 -12.29 0.18 -29.35
C GLY A 243 -10.89 0.54 -28.83
N LEU A 244 -9.86 0.09 -29.54
CA LEU A 244 -8.47 0.24 -29.13
C LEU A 244 -8.06 1.71 -28.90
N LEU A 245 -8.45 2.58 -29.83
CA LEU A 245 -8.10 4.03 -29.73
C LEU A 245 -8.76 4.71 -28.54
N GLN A 246 -10.03 4.40 -28.30
CA GLN A 246 -10.76 4.96 -27.15
C GLN A 246 -10.18 4.44 -25.84
N MET A 247 -9.82 3.16 -25.76
CA MET A 247 -9.13 2.59 -24.61
C MET A 247 -7.79 3.27 -24.34
N ILE A 248 -6.97 3.49 -25.37
CA ILE A 248 -5.67 4.17 -25.23
C ILE A 248 -5.89 5.61 -24.75
N TYR A 249 -6.83 6.34 -25.36
CA TYR A 249 -7.14 7.72 -24.94
C TYR A 249 -7.59 7.79 -23.48
N GLN A 250 -8.54 6.95 -23.07
CA GLN A 250 -9.02 6.90 -21.70
C GLN A 250 -7.89 6.59 -20.72
N LYS A 251 -7.06 5.58 -20.99
CA LYS A 251 -5.93 5.22 -20.13
C LYS A 251 -4.88 6.33 -20.03
N LEU A 252 -4.56 6.99 -21.12
CA LEU A 252 -3.66 8.14 -21.11
C LEU A 252 -4.25 9.30 -20.30
N PHE A 253 -5.52 9.63 -20.50
CA PHE A 253 -6.19 10.69 -19.75
C PHE A 253 -6.21 10.38 -18.25
N LEU A 254 -6.66 9.19 -17.85
CA LEU A 254 -6.71 8.76 -16.45
C LEU A 254 -5.31 8.69 -15.84
N GLY A 255 -4.32 8.22 -16.61
CA GLY A 255 -2.91 8.25 -16.21
C GLY A 255 -2.41 9.68 -15.93
N CYS A 256 -2.75 10.64 -16.80
CA CYS A 256 -2.42 12.05 -16.57
C CYS A 256 -3.09 12.61 -15.30
N VAL A 257 -4.35 12.22 -15.02
CA VAL A 257 -5.02 12.59 -13.76
C VAL A 257 -4.29 11.97 -12.56
N ASN A 258 -3.85 10.72 -12.66
CA ASN A 258 -3.07 10.08 -11.59
C ASN A 258 -1.74 10.81 -11.31
N LEU A 259 -1.13 11.46 -12.30
CA LEU A 259 0.09 12.26 -12.07
C LEU A 259 -0.14 13.40 -11.07
N THR A 260 -1.34 13.94 -10.96
CA THR A 260 -1.64 15.00 -9.99
C THR A 260 -1.55 14.52 -8.53
N GLN A 261 -1.59 13.23 -8.31
CA GLN A 261 -1.52 12.61 -6.98
C GLN A 261 -0.08 12.32 -6.52
N LEU A 262 0.92 12.51 -7.39
CA LEU A 262 2.33 12.22 -7.12
C LEU A 262 2.98 13.28 -6.22
N ARG A 263 2.83 13.16 -4.90
CA ARG A 263 3.36 14.12 -3.91
C ARG A 263 4.85 13.91 -3.64
N ILE A 264 5.23 12.69 -3.27
CA ILE A 264 6.63 12.34 -2.92
C ILE A 264 7.52 12.36 -4.18
N THR A 265 6.99 11.95 -5.32
CA THR A 265 7.67 12.01 -6.61
C THR A 265 8.08 13.44 -6.96
N TYR A 266 7.22 14.44 -6.79
CA TYR A 266 7.58 15.84 -7.03
C TYR A 266 8.67 16.32 -6.06
N ILE A 267 8.59 15.94 -4.78
CA ILE A 267 9.65 16.22 -3.81
C ILE A 267 10.96 15.56 -4.23
N MET A 268 10.94 14.31 -4.69
CA MET A 268 12.11 13.60 -5.20
C MET A 268 12.76 14.33 -6.38
N LEU A 269 11.96 14.77 -7.35
CA LEU A 269 12.44 15.51 -8.51
C LEU A 269 13.09 16.85 -8.11
N ILE A 270 12.42 17.63 -7.27
CA ILE A 270 12.94 18.91 -6.76
C ILE A 270 14.26 18.69 -6.01
N LEU A 271 14.33 17.72 -5.10
CA LEU A 271 15.54 17.38 -4.37
C LEU A 271 16.66 16.93 -5.30
N SER A 272 16.34 16.15 -6.33
CA SER A 272 17.32 15.70 -7.33
C SER A 272 17.90 16.86 -8.12
N VAL A 273 17.05 17.81 -8.58
CA VAL A 273 17.46 19.01 -9.31
C VAL A 273 18.33 19.91 -8.42
N ILE A 274 17.87 20.22 -7.20
CA ILE A 274 18.64 21.06 -6.24
C ILE A 274 20.00 20.41 -5.96
N THR A 275 20.04 19.09 -5.69
CA THR A 275 21.27 18.37 -5.40
C THR A 275 22.20 18.35 -6.63
N TYR A 276 21.66 18.20 -7.84
CA TYR A 276 22.44 18.25 -9.07
C TYR A 276 23.09 19.62 -9.29
N ILE A 277 22.33 20.71 -9.09
CA ILE A 277 22.83 22.09 -9.29
C ILE A 277 23.86 22.46 -8.22
N GLN A 278 23.54 22.23 -6.94
CA GLN A 278 24.35 22.71 -5.83
C GLN A 278 25.48 21.77 -5.45
N LYS A 279 25.32 20.46 -5.63
CA LYS A 279 26.21 19.38 -5.13
C LYS A 279 26.31 18.24 -6.13
N LYS A 280 26.70 18.55 -7.38
CA LYS A 280 26.77 17.61 -8.51
C LYS A 280 27.47 16.27 -8.19
N ASN A 281 28.53 16.30 -7.37
CA ASN A 281 29.25 15.07 -6.98
C ASN A 281 28.39 14.17 -6.07
N ILE A 282 27.65 14.77 -5.14
CA ILE A 282 26.73 14.03 -4.25
C ILE A 282 25.63 13.40 -5.08
N TRP A 283 25.08 14.14 -6.06
CA TRP A 283 24.04 13.60 -6.93
C TRP A 283 24.56 12.45 -7.80
N LYS A 284 25.74 12.58 -8.41
CA LYS A 284 26.35 11.49 -9.21
C LYS A 284 26.59 10.23 -8.38
N GLU A 285 27.13 10.36 -7.18
CA GLU A 285 27.34 9.24 -6.27
C GLU A 285 26.00 8.60 -5.88
N HIS A 286 25.00 9.42 -5.52
CA HIS A 286 23.67 8.95 -5.19
C HIS A 286 23.04 8.20 -6.38
N PHE A 287 23.03 8.79 -7.58
CA PHE A 287 22.49 8.17 -8.77
C PHE A 287 23.17 6.84 -9.09
N SER A 288 24.49 6.76 -8.97
CA SER A 288 25.23 5.51 -9.19
C SER A 288 24.77 4.38 -8.26
N ILE A 289 24.48 4.69 -6.99
CA ILE A 289 24.03 3.70 -6.00
C ILE A 289 22.57 3.32 -6.23
N TYR A 290 21.70 4.29 -6.53
CA TYR A 290 20.24 4.12 -6.62
C TYR A 290 19.70 4.02 -8.05
N LYS A 291 20.54 3.87 -9.07
CA LYS A 291 20.14 3.84 -10.49
C LYS A 291 19.01 2.86 -10.79
N TYR A 292 18.99 1.70 -10.14
CA TYR A 292 17.92 0.71 -10.32
C TYR A 292 16.63 1.09 -9.59
N PHE A 293 16.68 1.88 -8.53
CA PHE A 293 15.48 2.47 -7.93
C PHE A 293 14.89 3.56 -8.84
N TYR A 294 15.73 4.42 -9.45
CA TYR A 294 15.27 5.37 -10.47
C TYR A 294 14.65 4.65 -11.66
N LEU A 295 15.26 3.55 -12.11
CA LEU A 295 14.74 2.73 -13.19
C LEU A 295 13.40 2.09 -12.82
N THR A 296 13.30 1.52 -11.61
CA THR A 296 12.02 0.98 -11.10
C THR A 296 10.96 2.07 -11.06
N TRP A 297 11.30 3.26 -10.55
CA TRP A 297 10.39 4.41 -10.52
C TRP A 297 9.88 4.77 -11.93
N ILE A 298 10.73 4.79 -12.95
CA ILE A 298 10.30 4.99 -14.34
C ILE A 298 9.31 3.90 -14.77
N PHE A 299 9.61 2.65 -14.50
CA PHE A 299 8.73 1.54 -14.90
C PHE A 299 7.40 1.52 -14.14
N THR A 300 7.31 2.15 -12.96
CA THR A 300 6.02 2.25 -12.25
C THR A 300 4.97 3.07 -13.00
N PHE A 301 5.35 3.90 -13.95
CA PHE A 301 4.39 4.62 -14.78
C PHE A 301 3.61 3.70 -15.74
N ILE A 302 4.12 2.51 -16.05
CA ILE A 302 3.39 1.53 -16.89
C ILE A 302 2.06 1.14 -16.23
N PRO A 303 2.00 0.63 -14.99
CA PRO A 303 0.72 0.36 -14.34
C PRO A 303 -0.08 1.63 -14.02
N VAL A 304 0.55 2.79 -13.76
CA VAL A 304 -0.16 4.06 -13.55
C VAL A 304 -0.99 4.45 -14.77
N PHE A 305 -0.41 4.37 -15.96
CA PHE A 305 -1.13 4.62 -17.21
C PHE A 305 -1.99 3.43 -17.65
N GLY A 306 -1.65 2.21 -17.23
CA GLY A 306 -2.38 0.99 -17.56
C GLY A 306 -3.64 0.73 -16.71
N SER A 307 -3.76 1.34 -15.53
CA SER A 307 -4.78 0.98 -14.53
C SER A 307 -6.23 1.25 -14.98
N GLY A 308 -6.45 2.31 -15.77
CA GLY A 308 -7.81 2.69 -16.18
C GLY A 308 -8.69 3.24 -15.06
N VAL A 309 -8.14 3.56 -13.89
CA VAL A 309 -8.83 4.19 -12.74
C VAL A 309 -8.01 5.34 -12.16
N THR A 310 -8.69 6.33 -11.57
CA THR A 310 -8.08 7.52 -10.96
C THR A 310 -8.14 7.43 -9.44
N GLU A 311 -7.41 6.49 -8.88
CA GLU A 311 -7.36 6.29 -7.44
C GLU A 311 -5.95 6.45 -6.89
N SER A 312 -5.82 6.96 -5.66
CA SER A 312 -4.54 7.14 -4.97
C SER A 312 -3.69 5.86 -4.95
N ARG A 313 -4.35 4.72 -4.79
CA ARG A 313 -3.71 3.41 -4.78
C ARG A 313 -2.99 3.04 -6.09
N THR A 314 -3.32 3.67 -7.22
CA THR A 314 -2.63 3.40 -8.49
C THR A 314 -1.20 3.92 -8.51
N VAL A 315 -0.91 4.98 -7.76
CA VAL A 315 0.41 5.61 -7.66
C VAL A 315 1.23 5.14 -6.45
N PHE A 316 0.67 4.26 -5.62
CA PHE A 316 1.27 3.79 -4.37
C PHE A 316 2.74 3.35 -4.54
N PHE A 317 3.00 2.44 -5.46
CA PHE A 317 4.35 1.89 -5.62
C PHE A 317 5.32 2.91 -6.22
N THR A 318 4.84 3.80 -7.09
CA THR A 318 5.60 4.95 -7.60
C THR A 318 6.08 5.83 -6.44
N GLU A 319 5.18 6.17 -5.54
CA GLU A 319 5.46 7.02 -4.38
C GLU A 319 6.33 6.30 -3.33
N LEU A 320 6.17 4.98 -3.14
CA LEU A 320 7.02 4.19 -2.25
C LEU A 320 8.49 4.17 -2.74
N VAL A 321 8.70 3.99 -4.05
CA VAL A 321 10.05 4.01 -4.64
C VAL A 321 10.64 5.43 -4.59
N ALA A 322 9.84 6.46 -4.91
CA ALA A 322 10.25 7.86 -4.80
C ALA A 322 10.61 8.25 -3.36
N MET A 323 9.90 7.71 -2.37
CA MET A 323 10.20 7.89 -0.94
C MET A 323 11.59 7.36 -0.58
N ILE A 324 11.94 6.15 -1.01
CA ILE A 324 13.27 5.55 -0.76
C ILE A 324 14.37 6.47 -1.33
N ILE A 325 14.20 6.97 -2.56
CA ILE A 325 15.15 7.87 -3.21
C ILE A 325 15.24 9.20 -2.46
N SER A 326 14.09 9.82 -2.13
CA SER A 326 14.01 11.13 -1.46
C SER A 326 14.67 11.13 -0.09
N ILE A 327 14.39 10.12 0.74
CA ILE A 327 14.97 10.02 2.09
C ILE A 327 16.49 9.89 2.02
N ASN A 328 16.99 9.11 1.07
CA ASN A 328 18.44 8.97 0.88
C ASN A 328 19.11 10.27 0.47
N LEU A 329 18.49 11.05 -0.44
CA LEU A 329 18.98 12.38 -0.80
C LEU A 329 18.94 13.33 0.39
N LEU A 330 17.82 13.42 1.09
CA LEU A 330 17.67 14.26 2.28
C LEU A 330 18.72 13.96 3.35
N LEU A 331 18.92 12.68 3.69
CA LEU A 331 19.89 12.29 4.71
C LEU A 331 21.34 12.55 4.32
N ARG A 332 21.66 12.49 3.02
CA ARG A 332 22.97 12.91 2.51
C ARG A 332 23.17 14.43 2.65
N LEU A 333 22.14 15.22 2.40
CA LEU A 333 22.17 16.67 2.60
C LEU A 333 22.27 17.01 4.11
N PHE A 334 21.48 16.34 4.95
CA PHE A 334 21.53 16.49 6.42
C PHE A 334 22.84 16.03 7.05
N LYS A 335 23.60 15.14 6.41
CA LYS A 335 24.94 14.76 6.91
C LYS A 335 25.89 15.95 7.02
N MET A 336 25.62 17.01 6.28
CA MET A 336 26.37 18.27 6.33
C MET A 336 25.89 19.24 7.42
N ALA A 337 24.73 18.96 8.05
CA ALA A 337 24.16 19.79 9.09
C ALA A 337 24.83 19.52 10.45
N SER A 338 24.78 20.52 11.34
CA SER A 338 25.28 20.36 12.70
C SER A 338 24.44 19.36 13.50
N LYS A 339 25.02 18.74 14.53
CA LYS A 339 24.32 17.79 15.42
C LYS A 339 23.12 18.46 16.11
N LYS A 340 23.21 19.75 16.47
CA LYS A 340 22.13 20.52 17.07
C LYS A 340 20.96 20.74 16.11
N SER A 341 21.25 21.10 14.85
CA SER A 341 20.26 21.26 13.80
C SER A 341 19.52 19.93 13.51
N LEU A 342 20.26 18.82 13.50
CA LEU A 342 19.68 17.49 13.30
C LEU A 342 18.69 17.11 14.42
N LEU A 343 19.05 17.35 15.68
CA LEU A 343 18.17 17.09 16.83
C LEU A 343 16.90 17.94 16.77
N LEU A 344 17.05 19.24 16.48
CA LEU A 344 15.90 20.15 16.31
C LEU A 344 14.97 19.67 15.20
N SER A 345 15.53 19.20 14.07
CA SER A 345 14.73 18.63 12.98
C SER A 345 13.96 17.40 13.42
N ILE A 346 14.58 16.48 14.18
CA ILE A 346 13.91 15.28 14.70
C ILE A 346 12.74 15.67 15.61
N TYR A 347 12.95 16.58 16.56
CA TYR A 347 11.88 17.01 17.46
C TYR A 347 10.77 17.75 16.73
N GLY A 348 11.11 18.63 15.78
CA GLY A 348 10.13 19.32 14.96
C GLY A 348 9.27 18.36 14.12
N ILE A 349 9.88 17.40 13.45
CA ILE A 349 9.19 16.40 12.66
C ILE A 349 8.28 15.52 13.52
N ASN A 350 8.78 15.06 14.68
CA ASN A 350 7.95 14.28 15.61
C ASN A 350 6.77 15.08 16.14
N GLY A 351 6.96 16.38 16.43
CA GLY A 351 5.87 17.27 16.84
C GLY A 351 4.79 17.41 15.78
N ILE A 352 5.18 17.56 14.50
CA ILE A 352 4.25 17.61 13.37
C ILE A 352 3.49 16.28 13.23
N ILE A 353 4.19 15.15 13.31
CA ILE A 353 3.56 13.82 13.23
C ILE A 353 2.53 13.65 14.34
N LEU A 354 2.87 14.00 15.58
CA LEU A 354 1.97 13.88 16.73
C LEU A 354 0.73 14.77 16.59
N LEU A 355 0.91 16.01 16.12
CA LEU A 355 -0.21 16.94 15.89
C LEU A 355 -1.17 16.39 14.82
N LEU A 356 -0.64 15.97 13.69
CA LEU A 356 -1.44 15.40 12.59
C LEU A 356 -2.09 14.08 13.00
N TYR A 357 -1.34 13.23 13.72
CA TYR A 357 -1.89 11.99 14.25
C TYR A 357 -3.05 12.25 15.22
N SER A 358 -2.94 13.26 16.09
CA SER A 358 -4.02 13.62 17.02
C SER A 358 -5.29 14.06 16.28
N ALA A 359 -5.14 14.82 15.19
CA ALA A 359 -6.26 15.20 14.35
C ALA A 359 -6.90 13.97 13.67
N VAL A 360 -6.08 13.09 13.06
CA VAL A 360 -6.56 11.85 12.45
C VAL A 360 -7.24 10.94 13.48
N LEU A 361 -6.66 10.81 14.68
CA LEU A 361 -7.23 10.02 15.77
C LEU A 361 -8.60 10.55 16.19
N TYR A 362 -8.76 11.87 16.29
CA TYR A 362 -10.05 12.50 16.61
C TYR A 362 -11.13 12.12 15.60
N TYR A 363 -10.83 12.26 14.29
CA TYR A 363 -11.81 11.89 13.25
C TYR A 363 -12.06 10.39 13.17
N SER A 364 -11.03 9.57 13.39
CA SER A 364 -11.19 8.11 13.46
C SER A 364 -12.09 7.68 14.63
N LEU A 365 -12.00 8.37 15.77
CA LEU A 365 -12.91 8.15 16.92
C LEU A 365 -14.36 8.53 16.60
N LEU A 366 -14.60 9.66 15.92
CA LEU A 366 -15.93 10.05 15.49
C LEU A 366 -16.53 9.02 14.52
N ASN A 367 -15.75 8.58 13.55
CA ASN A 367 -16.15 7.55 12.61
C ASN A 367 -16.47 6.21 13.31
N TYR A 368 -15.63 5.82 14.27
CA TYR A 368 -15.86 4.60 15.07
C TYR A 368 -17.15 4.69 15.88
N GLN A 369 -17.46 5.86 16.47
CA GLN A 369 -18.72 6.08 17.18
C GLN A 369 -19.91 5.97 16.26
N ASN A 370 -19.89 6.60 15.09
CA ASN A 370 -20.93 6.48 14.07
C ASN A 370 -21.14 5.03 13.65
N HIS A 371 -20.05 4.30 13.40
CA HIS A 371 -20.10 2.89 13.05
C HIS A 371 -20.75 2.05 14.16
N ARG A 372 -20.34 2.23 15.41
CA ARG A 372 -20.98 1.53 16.55
C ARG A 372 -22.46 1.85 16.65
N TYR A 373 -22.83 3.10 16.44
CA TYR A 373 -24.24 3.52 16.42
C TYR A 373 -25.01 2.78 15.32
N ILE A 374 -24.49 2.72 14.10
CA ILE A 374 -25.12 1.96 13.00
C ILE A 374 -25.33 0.50 13.39
N ILE A 375 -24.30 -0.17 13.89
CA ILE A 375 -24.40 -1.59 14.31
C ILE A 375 -25.45 -1.79 15.41
N GLN A 376 -25.60 -0.83 16.32
CA GLN A 376 -26.66 -0.89 17.34
C GLN A 376 -28.05 -0.73 16.73
N GLN A 377 -28.21 0.22 15.80
CA GLN A 377 -29.51 0.49 15.15
C GLN A 377 -29.92 -0.65 14.21
N LEU A 378 -28.97 -1.35 13.57
CA LEU A 378 -29.24 -2.53 12.75
C LEU A 378 -29.90 -3.69 13.55
N LYS A 379 -29.76 -3.69 14.87
CA LYS A 379 -30.43 -4.68 15.76
C LYS A 379 -31.87 -4.33 16.04
N ASN A 380 -32.35 -3.14 15.69
CA ASN A 380 -33.73 -2.69 15.95
C ASN A 380 -34.62 -2.99 14.73
N PRO A 381 -35.52 -4.00 14.82
CA PRO A 381 -36.32 -4.42 13.66
C PRO A 381 -37.38 -3.39 13.24
N LYS A 382 -37.58 -2.33 14.04
CA LYS A 382 -38.57 -1.28 13.76
C LYS A 382 -38.01 -0.16 12.89
N LEU A 383 -36.69 -0.09 12.72
CA LEU A 383 -36.03 0.99 11.94
C LEU A 383 -35.82 0.55 10.50
N SER A 384 -36.38 1.28 9.58
CA SER A 384 -36.12 1.11 8.14
C SER A 384 -35.07 2.07 7.58
N ILE A 385 -34.75 3.12 8.33
CA ILE A 385 -33.75 4.13 7.95
C ILE A 385 -32.86 4.41 9.17
N ILE A 386 -31.54 4.42 8.97
CA ILE A 386 -30.57 4.81 9.99
C ILE A 386 -30.02 6.19 9.59
N GLU A 387 -30.18 7.17 10.47
CA GLU A 387 -29.67 8.52 10.26
C GLU A 387 -28.39 8.73 11.08
N ILE A 388 -27.35 9.27 10.46
CA ILE A 388 -26.05 9.54 11.08
C ILE A 388 -25.62 10.98 10.83
N PRO A 389 -24.92 11.63 11.77
CA PRO A 389 -24.38 12.96 11.55
C PRO A 389 -23.23 12.97 10.56
N GLN A 390 -23.18 14.01 9.71
CA GLN A 390 -22.04 14.26 8.86
C GLN A 390 -20.84 14.69 9.71
N ILE A 391 -19.68 14.15 9.43
CA ILE A 391 -18.40 14.59 9.98
C ILE A 391 -17.75 15.50 8.94
N SER A 392 -17.49 16.77 9.28
CA SER A 392 -16.83 17.71 8.39
C SER A 392 -15.38 17.95 8.82
N PRO A 393 -14.39 17.85 7.91
CA PRO A 393 -12.99 18.07 8.26
C PRO A 393 -12.69 19.55 8.50
N ILE A 394 -11.64 19.81 9.30
CA ILE A 394 -11.09 21.15 9.46
C ILE A 394 -10.45 21.58 8.14
N ARG A 395 -10.99 22.61 7.48
CA ARG A 395 -10.59 23.09 6.15
C ARG A 395 -9.09 23.20 5.90
N PRO A 396 -8.25 23.76 6.80
CA PRO A 396 -6.81 23.88 6.56
C PRO A 396 -6.07 22.54 6.45
N LEU A 397 -6.64 21.46 6.98
CA LEU A 397 -6.05 20.13 6.98
C LEU A 397 -6.79 19.16 6.07
N SER A 398 -7.73 19.65 5.25
CA SER A 398 -8.60 18.82 4.40
C SER A 398 -7.79 17.91 3.47
N PHE A 399 -6.65 18.37 2.94
CA PHE A 399 -5.81 17.58 2.05
C PHE A 399 -5.24 16.28 2.68
N ILE A 400 -5.19 16.20 4.02
CA ILE A 400 -4.81 15.00 4.77
C ILE A 400 -6.05 14.35 5.36
N LEU A 401 -6.95 15.16 5.94
CA LEU A 401 -8.07 14.68 6.73
C LEU A 401 -9.26 14.24 5.88
N ASP A 402 -9.41 14.73 4.65
CA ASP A 402 -10.51 14.33 3.76
C ASP A 402 -10.53 12.80 3.52
N GLU A 403 -9.37 12.16 3.51
CA GLU A 403 -9.29 10.71 3.39
C GLU A 403 -9.84 9.98 4.62
N TYR A 404 -9.73 10.58 5.83
CA TYR A 404 -10.20 10.02 7.10
C TYR A 404 -11.63 10.43 7.45
N VAL A 405 -12.11 11.49 6.83
CA VAL A 405 -13.44 12.06 7.04
C VAL A 405 -14.36 11.73 5.87
N ARG A 406 -13.79 11.44 4.70
CA ARG A 406 -14.57 10.90 3.59
C ARG A 406 -15.26 9.65 4.08
N GLU A 407 -16.44 9.96 4.55
CA GLU A 407 -17.54 9.09 4.88
C GLU A 407 -17.10 7.62 4.95
N PRO A 408 -16.93 7.08 6.17
CA PRO A 408 -16.90 5.65 6.37
C PRO A 408 -18.14 4.96 5.76
N ILE A 409 -19.06 5.77 5.27
CA ILE A 409 -20.34 5.43 4.67
C ILE A 409 -20.43 5.95 3.22
N LYS A 410 -19.34 6.38 2.61
CA LYS A 410 -19.25 6.14 1.19
C LYS A 410 -19.07 4.63 1.04
N PHE A 411 -20.19 4.01 1.29
CA PHE A 411 -20.51 2.83 0.55
C PHE A 411 -20.13 3.19 -0.88
N GLY A 412 -19.18 2.50 -1.45
CA GLY A 412 -18.95 2.50 -2.88
C GLY A 412 -20.29 2.42 -3.60
N PRO A 413 -20.35 2.46 -4.88
CA PRO A 413 -21.61 2.53 -5.58
C PRO A 413 -22.62 1.62 -4.89
N PHE A 414 -23.78 2.11 -4.69
CA PHE A 414 -24.94 1.61 -3.92
C PHE A 414 -25.05 0.09 -3.67
N GLU A 415 -24.43 -0.69 -4.53
CA GLU A 415 -24.39 -2.15 -4.57
C GLU A 415 -23.77 -2.79 -3.33
N ASN A 416 -22.66 -2.27 -2.80
CA ASN A 416 -22.00 -2.85 -1.62
C ASN A 416 -22.73 -2.49 -0.32
N ALA A 417 -23.37 -1.33 -0.28
CA ALA A 417 -24.27 -0.96 0.81
C ALA A 417 -25.52 -1.82 0.77
N GLN A 418 -26.02 -2.13 -0.44
CA GLN A 418 -27.19 -2.95 -0.62
C GLN A 418 -26.95 -4.39 -0.13
N ALA A 419 -25.81 -5.00 -0.43
CA ALA A 419 -25.46 -6.33 0.09
C ALA A 419 -25.41 -6.37 1.63
N PHE A 420 -24.95 -5.27 2.27
CA PHE A 420 -24.99 -5.15 3.74
C PHE A 420 -26.42 -4.96 4.26
N VAL A 421 -27.24 -4.15 3.56
CA VAL A 421 -28.65 -3.92 3.89
C VAL A 421 -29.47 -5.17 3.64
N ASP A 422 -29.27 -5.89 2.54
CA ASP A 422 -30.01 -7.12 2.19
C ASP A 422 -29.79 -8.25 3.19
N ASN A 423 -28.58 -8.33 3.79
CA ASN A 423 -28.32 -9.26 4.88
C ASN A 423 -28.92 -8.82 6.23
N ASN A 424 -29.37 -7.56 6.33
CA ASN A 424 -30.11 -7.01 7.48
C ASN A 424 -31.50 -6.56 7.02
N THR A 425 -32.32 -7.46 6.61
CA THR A 425 -33.57 -7.41 5.85
C THR A 425 -34.60 -6.30 6.17
N HIS A 426 -34.45 -5.56 7.25
CA HIS A 426 -35.39 -4.51 7.67
C HIS A 426 -34.89 -3.08 7.41
N VAL A 427 -33.59 -2.87 7.23
CA VAL A 427 -33.02 -1.54 6.96
C VAL A 427 -32.97 -1.29 5.46
N LYS A 428 -33.63 -0.24 4.99
CA LYS A 428 -33.72 0.12 3.57
C LYS A 428 -32.62 1.07 3.11
N CYS A 429 -32.12 1.93 4.02
CA CYS A 429 -31.00 2.84 3.71
C CYS A 429 -30.36 3.41 4.98
N ILE A 430 -29.12 3.89 4.83
CA ILE A 430 -28.41 4.71 5.81
C ILE A 430 -28.32 6.13 5.26
N LYS A 431 -28.89 7.10 5.97
CA LYS A 431 -28.98 8.49 5.55
C LYS A 431 -28.01 9.36 6.33
N ILE A 432 -27.21 10.14 5.62
CA ILE A 432 -26.34 11.13 6.24
C ILE A 432 -27.09 12.43 6.43
N LEU A 433 -27.15 12.90 7.67
CA LEU A 433 -27.72 14.20 8.00
C LEU A 433 -26.65 15.27 7.78
N TYR A 434 -26.78 16.02 6.70
CA TYR A 434 -25.98 17.22 6.48
C TYR A 434 -26.40 18.25 7.53
N GLY A 435 -25.46 18.64 8.41
CA GLY A 435 -25.71 19.69 9.39
C GLY A 435 -26.14 20.98 8.70
N LYS A 436 -27.17 21.64 9.27
CA LYS A 436 -27.62 22.97 8.85
C LYS A 436 -26.57 24.03 9.12
#